data_d3f31c451848f0576151683f7191d7b9
#
_entry.id   d3f31c451848f0576151683f7191d7b9
#
_cell.length_a   1.000
_cell.length_b   1.000
_cell.length_c   1.000
_cell.angle_alpha   90.00
_cell.angle_beta   90.00
_cell.angle_gamma   90.00
#
_symmetry.space_group_name_H-M   'P 1'
#
loop_
_entity.id
_entity.type
_entity.pdbx_description
1 polymer ?
#
loop_
_entity_poly.entity_id
_entity_poly.type
_entity_poly.pdbx_seq_one_letter_code
_entity_poly.pdbx_strand_id
1 'polypeptide(L)'
;AAVLKEKGDPKLGQELFTRQGCVACHTTSAAEPPKGPLLAGIAARYSRAELCESILKPSAKISQGFETQWFKTNDGDQQEGFVTRESGDEIELRNGAGIAMVLKKSDIKSRGKRDISIMPEGLATKLTPQELASLVAYLESLKGK
;
A
#
# COMPACT_ATOMS: atom_id res chain seq x y z
N ALA A 1 19.28 -0.23 -9.83
CA ALA A 1 20.11 -1.15 -10.61
C ALA A 1 20.89 -2.11 -9.72
N ALA A 2 21.52 -1.61 -8.65
CA ALA A 2 22.28 -2.47 -7.71
C ALA A 2 21.38 -3.54 -7.06
N VAL A 3 20.17 -3.16 -6.69
CA VAL A 3 19.20 -4.06 -6.04
C VAL A 3 18.85 -5.26 -6.91
N LEU A 4 18.76 -5.07 -8.21
CA LEU A 4 18.40 -6.14 -9.14
C LEU A 4 19.47 -7.22 -9.25
N LYS A 5 20.71 -6.90 -8.89
CA LYS A 5 21.85 -7.82 -8.93
C LYS A 5 22.09 -8.52 -7.61
N GLU A 6 21.50 -8.01 -6.53
CA GLU A 6 21.66 -8.59 -5.20
C GLU A 6 20.75 -9.80 -5.01
N LYS A 7 21.28 -10.81 -4.33
CA LYS A 7 20.50 -11.96 -3.93
C LYS A 7 19.97 -11.67 -2.51
N GLY A 8 18.68 -11.41 -2.41
CA GLY A 8 18.08 -11.09 -1.12
C GLY A 8 17.84 -12.30 -0.24
N ASP A 9 17.69 -12.05 1.06
CA ASP A 9 17.32 -13.05 2.06
C ASP A 9 15.84 -12.85 2.43
N PRO A 10 14.94 -13.78 2.07
CA PRO A 10 13.52 -13.64 2.38
C PRO A 10 13.20 -13.51 3.86
N LYS A 11 14.01 -14.11 4.76
CA LYS A 11 13.79 -13.99 6.21
C LYS A 11 14.05 -12.57 6.68
N LEU A 12 15.15 -11.97 6.22
CA LEU A 12 15.44 -10.56 6.50
C LEU A 12 14.36 -9.68 5.90
N GLY A 13 13.89 -10.03 4.71
CA GLY A 13 12.82 -9.30 4.03
C GLY A 13 11.53 -9.29 4.84
N GLN A 14 11.19 -10.40 5.48
CA GLN A 14 10.01 -10.49 6.34
C GLN A 14 10.14 -9.55 7.55
N GLU A 15 11.32 -9.51 8.17
CA GLU A 15 11.56 -8.59 9.28
C GLU A 15 11.46 -7.13 8.84
N LEU A 16 12.00 -6.82 7.66
CA LEU A 16 11.94 -5.47 7.09
C LEU A 16 10.50 -5.08 6.74
N PHE A 17 9.70 -6.03 6.25
CA PHE A 17 8.29 -5.79 5.94
C PHE A 17 7.53 -5.27 7.16
N THR A 18 7.80 -5.84 8.33
CA THR A 18 7.22 -5.38 9.59
C THR A 18 7.86 -4.08 10.05
N ARG A 19 9.19 -4.01 10.07
CA ARG A 19 9.95 -2.86 10.60
C ARG A 19 9.70 -1.57 9.81
N GLN A 20 9.54 -1.68 8.48
CA GLN A 20 9.29 -0.51 7.63
C GLN A 20 7.81 -0.12 7.55
N GLY A 21 6.95 -0.83 8.26
CA GLY A 21 5.54 -0.48 8.36
C GLY A 21 4.64 -0.97 7.23
N CYS A 22 5.15 -1.79 6.33
CA CYS A 22 4.36 -2.34 5.21
C CYS A 22 3.14 -3.11 5.72
N VAL A 23 3.31 -3.82 6.83
CA VAL A 23 2.27 -4.65 7.46
C VAL A 23 1.07 -3.84 7.92
N ALA A 24 1.22 -2.52 8.12
CA ALA A 24 0.11 -1.66 8.57
C ALA A 24 -1.00 -1.57 7.52
N CYS A 25 -0.65 -1.68 6.23
CA CYS A 25 -1.60 -1.52 5.13
C CYS A 25 -1.70 -2.73 4.20
N HIS A 26 -0.71 -3.64 4.22
CA HIS A 26 -0.70 -4.79 3.32
C HIS A 26 -0.97 -6.09 4.04
N THR A 27 -1.76 -6.94 3.41
CA THR A 27 -1.94 -8.32 3.85
C THR A 27 -1.13 -9.23 2.94
N THR A 28 -0.63 -10.34 3.50
CA THR A 28 0.17 -11.32 2.76
C THR A 28 -0.59 -12.61 2.51
N SER A 29 -1.81 -12.70 3.02
CA SER A 29 -2.68 -13.87 2.85
C SER A 29 -4.10 -13.41 2.58
N ALA A 30 -4.77 -14.08 1.63
CA ALA A 30 -6.18 -13.82 1.33
C ALA A 30 -7.12 -14.19 2.50
N ALA A 31 -6.61 -14.93 3.48
CA ALA A 31 -7.38 -15.29 4.69
C ALA A 31 -7.46 -14.13 5.68
N GLU A 32 -6.60 -13.11 5.56
CA GLU A 32 -6.65 -11.93 6.42
C GLU A 32 -7.67 -10.92 5.89
N PRO A 33 -8.34 -10.16 6.79
CA PRO A 33 -9.22 -9.08 6.33
C PRO A 33 -8.44 -8.05 5.51
N PRO A 34 -8.98 -7.61 4.37
CA PRO A 34 -8.27 -6.66 3.50
C PRO A 34 -8.14 -5.29 4.18
N LYS A 35 -6.95 -4.72 4.14
CA LYS A 35 -6.66 -3.37 4.64
C LYS A 35 -5.80 -2.57 3.67
N GLY A 36 -5.49 -3.14 2.53
CA GLY A 36 -4.72 -2.53 1.45
C GLY A 36 -4.50 -3.56 0.36
N PRO A 37 -3.65 -3.28 -0.62
CA PRO A 37 -3.38 -4.25 -1.68
C PRO A 37 -2.84 -5.57 -1.12
N LEU A 38 -3.48 -6.67 -1.51
CA LEU A 38 -3.05 -8.01 -1.14
C LEU A 38 -1.76 -8.35 -1.88
N LEU A 39 -0.74 -8.81 -1.14
CA LEU A 39 0.57 -9.12 -1.71
C LEU A 39 0.79 -10.61 -1.98
N ALA A 40 -0.15 -11.47 -1.57
CA ALA A 40 -0.07 -12.90 -1.89
C ALA A 40 -0.04 -13.08 -3.41
N GLY A 41 0.96 -13.80 -3.92
CA GLY A 41 1.10 -14.05 -5.35
C GLY A 41 1.52 -12.84 -6.18
N ILE A 42 2.03 -11.79 -5.55
CA ILE A 42 2.36 -10.54 -6.25
C ILE A 42 3.40 -10.77 -7.35
N ALA A 43 4.33 -11.71 -7.16
CA ALA A 43 5.39 -11.99 -8.13
C ALA A 43 4.88 -12.61 -9.43
N ALA A 44 3.65 -13.12 -9.43
CA ALA A 44 3.03 -13.62 -10.66
C ALA A 44 2.59 -12.48 -11.58
N ARG A 45 2.45 -11.26 -11.05
CA ARG A 45 1.95 -10.09 -11.79
C ARG A 45 2.99 -9.00 -11.98
N TYR A 46 4.03 -9.00 -11.16
CA TYR A 46 5.07 -7.95 -11.17
C TYR A 46 6.45 -8.57 -11.15
N SER A 47 7.33 -8.07 -12.02
CA SER A 47 8.74 -8.45 -12.04
C SER A 47 9.45 -7.85 -10.81
N ARG A 48 10.68 -8.32 -10.58
CA ARG A 48 11.52 -7.78 -9.50
C ARG A 48 11.73 -6.26 -9.67
N ALA A 49 11.96 -5.81 -10.90
CA ALA A 49 12.14 -4.39 -11.19
C ALA A 49 10.87 -3.58 -10.87
N GLU A 50 9.71 -4.13 -11.21
CA GLU A 50 8.43 -3.48 -10.93
C GLU A 50 8.12 -3.42 -9.44
N LEU A 51 8.47 -4.48 -8.69
CA LEU A 51 8.32 -4.48 -7.23
C LEU A 51 9.21 -3.42 -6.58
N CYS A 52 10.46 -3.29 -7.06
CA CYS A 52 11.37 -2.25 -6.58
C CYS A 52 10.80 -0.86 -6.86
N GLU A 53 10.31 -0.63 -8.08
CA GLU A 53 9.72 0.66 -8.44
C GLU A 53 8.52 0.98 -7.57
N SER A 54 7.66 0.00 -7.32
CA SER A 54 6.45 0.19 -6.49
C SER A 54 6.79 0.62 -5.07
N ILE A 55 7.91 0.14 -4.53
CA ILE A 55 8.36 0.50 -3.19
C ILE A 55 9.03 1.88 -3.18
N LEU A 56 9.86 2.15 -4.18
CA LEU A 56 10.66 3.39 -4.25
C LEU A 56 9.85 4.57 -4.77
N LYS A 57 8.92 4.31 -5.69
CA LYS A 57 8.08 5.33 -6.32
C LYS A 57 6.62 4.88 -6.32
N PRO A 58 5.98 4.86 -5.14
CA PRO A 58 4.62 4.29 -5.02
C PRO A 58 3.56 5.03 -5.84
N SER A 59 3.80 6.29 -6.20
CA SER A 59 2.85 7.06 -7.01
C SER A 59 3.09 6.94 -8.51
N ALA A 60 4.16 6.26 -8.95
CA ALA A 60 4.46 6.11 -10.38
C ALA A 60 3.41 5.26 -11.09
N LYS A 61 2.88 4.25 -10.40
CA LYS A 61 1.84 3.37 -10.92
C LYS A 61 0.95 2.92 -9.78
N ILE A 62 -0.28 3.42 -9.75
CA ILE A 62 -1.24 3.12 -8.69
C ILE A 62 -2.25 2.11 -9.20
N SER A 63 -2.43 1.00 -8.46
CA SER A 63 -3.41 -0.03 -8.82
C SER A 63 -4.82 0.53 -8.77
N GLN A 64 -5.67 0.09 -9.70
CA GLN A 64 -7.06 0.51 -9.77
C GLN A 64 -7.77 0.18 -8.44
N GLY A 65 -8.50 1.14 -7.91
CA GLY A 65 -9.21 1.00 -6.64
C GLY A 65 -8.40 1.47 -5.44
N PHE A 66 -7.10 1.79 -5.62
CA PHE A 66 -6.23 2.26 -4.53
C PHE A 66 -5.78 3.70 -4.71
N GLU A 67 -6.41 4.44 -5.60
CA GLU A 67 -6.15 5.87 -5.77
C GLU A 67 -6.53 6.61 -4.49
N THR A 68 -5.75 7.63 -4.14
CA THR A 68 -6.08 8.50 -3.03
C THR A 68 -7.31 9.33 -3.37
N GLN A 69 -8.30 9.32 -2.48
CA GLN A 69 -9.48 10.18 -2.60
C GLN A 69 -9.53 11.12 -1.40
N TRP A 70 -10.05 12.33 -1.62
CA TRP A 70 -10.25 13.29 -0.56
C TRP A 70 -11.76 13.54 -0.38
N PHE A 71 -12.15 13.81 0.86
CA PHE A 71 -13.53 14.05 1.24
C PHE A 71 -13.58 15.26 2.15
N LYS A 72 -14.33 16.28 1.73
CA LYS A 72 -14.56 17.47 2.55
C LYS A 72 -15.92 17.31 3.23
N THR A 73 -15.93 17.38 4.54
CA THR A 73 -17.16 17.22 5.32
C THR A 73 -17.84 18.56 5.54
N ASN A 74 -19.12 18.51 5.94
CA ASN A 74 -19.93 19.72 6.15
C ASN A 74 -19.39 20.64 7.25
N ASP A 75 -18.64 20.09 8.21
CA ASP A 75 -18.03 20.84 9.29
C ASP A 75 -16.68 21.49 8.91
N GLY A 76 -16.24 21.31 7.67
CA GLY A 76 -15.01 21.93 7.16
C GLY A 76 -13.78 21.04 7.25
N ASP A 77 -13.87 19.87 7.86
CA ASP A 77 -12.76 18.90 7.92
C ASP A 77 -12.54 18.26 6.55
N GLN A 78 -11.30 17.82 6.33
CA GLN A 78 -10.96 17.09 5.12
C GLN A 78 -10.23 15.80 5.48
N GLN A 79 -10.67 14.70 4.89
CA GLN A 79 -10.08 13.38 5.09
C GLN A 79 -9.55 12.86 3.76
N GLU A 80 -8.44 12.14 3.79
CA GLU A 80 -7.85 11.53 2.60
C GLU A 80 -7.51 10.07 2.87
N GLY A 81 -7.68 9.24 1.86
CA GLY A 81 -7.33 7.84 1.93
C GLY A 81 -7.78 7.10 0.69
N PHE A 82 -7.60 5.80 0.68
CA PHE A 82 -8.21 4.98 -0.37
C PHE A 82 -9.46 4.31 0.18
N VAL A 83 -10.46 4.18 -0.69
CA VAL A 83 -11.77 3.64 -0.30
C VAL A 83 -11.70 2.12 -0.25
N THR A 84 -12.03 1.54 0.91
CA THR A 84 -12.09 0.09 1.09
C THR A 84 -13.49 -0.47 0.95
N ARG A 85 -14.50 0.37 1.17
CA ARG A 85 -15.91 -0.03 1.05
C ARG A 85 -16.77 1.21 0.81
N GLU A 86 -17.72 1.08 -0.05
CA GLU A 86 -18.70 2.14 -0.28
C GLU A 86 -20.09 1.53 -0.40
N SER A 87 -21.01 2.01 0.43
CA SER A 87 -22.43 1.63 0.39
C SER A 87 -23.28 2.82 -0.03
N GLY A 88 -24.60 2.67 0.01
CA GLY A 88 -25.51 3.75 -0.33
C GLY A 88 -25.40 4.98 0.58
N ASP A 89 -25.01 4.79 1.83
CA ASP A 89 -25.01 5.84 2.86
C ASP A 89 -23.68 6.05 3.57
N GLU A 90 -22.69 5.16 3.37
CA GLU A 90 -21.39 5.25 4.05
C GLU A 90 -20.22 4.97 3.13
N ILE A 91 -19.08 5.55 3.47
CA ILE A 91 -17.79 5.27 2.81
C ILE A 91 -16.78 4.91 3.88
N GLU A 92 -16.12 3.77 3.73
CA GLU A 92 -14.99 3.39 4.57
C GLU A 92 -13.69 3.65 3.82
N LEU A 93 -12.77 4.36 4.45
CA LEU A 93 -11.46 4.64 3.86
C LEU A 93 -10.35 4.36 4.86
N ARG A 94 -9.15 4.13 4.34
CA ARG A 94 -7.93 4.03 5.13
C ARG A 94 -6.98 5.15 4.75
N ASN A 95 -6.42 5.80 5.75
CA ASN A 95 -5.49 6.91 5.54
C ASN A 95 -4.04 6.41 5.44
N GLY A 96 -3.09 7.35 5.30
CA GLY A 96 -1.67 7.03 5.18
C GLY A 96 -1.04 6.37 6.40
N ALA A 97 -1.71 6.39 7.54
CA ALA A 97 -1.28 5.69 8.75
C ALA A 97 -1.90 4.28 8.85
N GLY A 98 -2.70 3.86 7.86
CA GLY A 98 -3.37 2.57 7.89
C GLY A 98 -4.61 2.54 8.77
N ILE A 99 -5.07 3.69 9.24
CA ILE A 99 -6.23 3.79 10.12
C ILE A 99 -7.50 3.86 9.29
N ALA A 100 -8.45 2.96 9.59
CA ALA A 100 -9.76 2.94 8.94
C ALA A 100 -10.68 3.99 9.58
N MET A 101 -11.48 4.64 8.74
CA MET A 101 -12.53 5.54 9.22
C MET A 101 -13.75 5.41 8.33
N VAL A 102 -14.93 5.65 8.92
CA VAL A 102 -16.20 5.59 8.20
C VAL A 102 -16.80 7.00 8.15
N LEU A 103 -17.17 7.44 6.94
CA LEU A 103 -17.84 8.71 6.73
C LEU A 103 -19.25 8.44 6.25
N LYS A 104 -20.22 9.17 6.80
CA LYS A 104 -21.58 9.14 6.28
C LYS A 104 -21.64 10.03 5.04
N LYS A 105 -22.24 9.53 3.96
CA LYS A 105 -22.36 10.32 2.73
C LYS A 105 -23.12 11.62 2.94
N SER A 106 -24.09 11.63 3.87
CA SER A 106 -24.83 12.84 4.22
C SER A 106 -23.94 13.93 4.83
N ASP A 107 -22.81 13.57 5.41
CA ASP A 107 -21.84 14.51 6.00
C ASP A 107 -20.81 15.02 5.00
N ILE A 108 -20.76 14.45 3.80
CA ILE A 108 -19.78 14.80 2.77
C ILE A 108 -20.31 15.94 1.91
N LYS A 109 -19.57 17.05 1.90
CA LYS A 109 -19.89 18.23 1.07
C LYS A 109 -19.35 18.09 -0.34
N SER A 110 -18.11 17.58 -0.47
CA SER A 110 -17.47 17.38 -1.77
C SER A 110 -16.42 16.29 -1.66
N ARG A 111 -16.05 15.70 -2.80
CA ARG A 111 -15.04 14.64 -2.88
C ARG A 111 -14.33 14.70 -4.22
N GLY A 112 -13.14 14.12 -4.28
CA GLY A 112 -12.37 14.04 -5.51
C GLY A 112 -11.24 13.04 -5.37
N LYS A 113 -10.44 12.89 -6.44
CA LYS A 113 -9.30 11.97 -6.49
C LYS A 113 -8.00 12.75 -6.65
N ARG A 114 -6.89 12.16 -6.20
CA ARG A 114 -5.54 12.66 -6.41
C ARG A 114 -4.70 11.61 -7.12
N ASP A 115 -3.73 12.05 -7.91
CA ASP A 115 -2.81 11.15 -8.63
C ASP A 115 -1.61 10.76 -7.78
N ILE A 116 -1.83 10.54 -6.49
CA ILE A 116 -0.80 10.09 -5.56
C ILE A 116 -1.27 8.83 -4.83
N SER A 117 -0.31 7.99 -4.44
CA SER A 117 -0.59 6.81 -3.65
C SER A 117 -0.66 7.16 -2.17
N ILE A 118 -1.53 6.47 -1.42
CA ILE A 118 -1.52 6.52 0.03
C ILE A 118 -0.26 5.85 0.59
N MET A 119 0.34 4.91 -0.15
CA MET A 119 1.63 4.35 0.22
C MET A 119 2.68 5.46 0.20
N PRO A 120 3.28 5.81 1.35
CA PRO A 120 4.19 6.95 1.40
C PRO A 120 5.47 6.70 0.64
N GLU A 121 6.05 7.77 0.10
CA GLU A 121 7.40 7.71 -0.43
C GLU A 121 8.40 7.67 0.73
N GLY A 122 9.58 7.15 0.45
CA GLY A 122 10.66 7.16 1.43
C GLY A 122 10.70 5.99 2.40
N LEU A 123 9.79 5.02 2.27
CA LEU A 123 9.77 3.84 3.15
C LEU A 123 11.07 3.04 3.10
N ALA A 124 11.73 3.04 1.96
CA ALA A 124 12.98 2.30 1.75
C ALA A 124 14.21 3.20 1.67
N THR A 125 14.11 4.47 2.01
CA THR A 125 15.19 5.45 1.84
C THR A 125 16.46 5.07 2.61
N LYS A 126 16.30 4.48 3.79
CA LYS A 126 17.42 4.12 4.67
C LYS A 126 17.88 2.67 4.47
N LEU A 127 17.26 1.94 3.56
CA LEU A 127 17.65 0.56 3.30
C LEU A 127 18.84 0.49 2.37
N THR A 128 19.78 -0.42 2.66
CA THR A 128 20.86 -0.73 1.74
C THR A 128 20.29 -1.49 0.54
N PRO A 129 21.03 -1.57 -0.61
CA PRO A 129 20.60 -2.39 -1.73
C PRO A 129 20.33 -3.85 -1.34
N GLN A 130 21.14 -4.42 -0.43
CA GLN A 130 20.95 -5.79 0.06
C GLN A 130 19.66 -5.90 0.87
N GLU A 131 19.36 -4.92 1.71
CA GLU A 131 18.14 -4.93 2.51
C GLU A 131 16.90 -4.80 1.61
N LEU A 132 16.94 -3.90 0.63
CA LEU A 132 15.82 -3.76 -0.31
C LEU A 132 15.64 -5.03 -1.14
N ALA A 133 16.76 -5.63 -1.60
CA ALA A 133 16.71 -6.91 -2.30
C ALA A 133 16.09 -8.02 -1.44
N SER A 134 16.37 -8.01 -0.14
CA SER A 134 15.80 -8.97 0.80
C SER A 134 14.30 -8.77 0.97
N LEU A 135 13.86 -7.52 1.05
CA LEU A 135 12.43 -7.20 1.11
C LEU A 135 11.72 -7.69 -0.16
N VAL A 136 12.28 -7.43 -1.33
CA VAL A 136 11.73 -7.89 -2.60
C VAL A 136 11.73 -9.42 -2.66
N ALA A 137 12.80 -10.07 -2.18
CA ALA A 137 12.87 -11.54 -2.14
C ALA A 137 11.75 -12.12 -1.27
N TYR A 138 11.44 -11.47 -0.16
CA TYR A 138 10.30 -11.87 0.67
C TYR A 138 8.99 -11.76 -0.12
N LEU A 139 8.77 -10.65 -0.82
CA LEU A 139 7.56 -10.47 -1.64
C LEU A 139 7.46 -11.52 -2.73
N GLU A 140 8.58 -11.88 -3.35
CA GLU A 140 8.62 -12.93 -4.37
C GLU A 140 8.28 -14.31 -3.79
N SER A 141 8.50 -14.51 -2.49
CA SER A 141 8.23 -15.78 -1.82
C SER A 141 6.76 -15.98 -1.45
N LEU A 142 5.92 -14.93 -1.51
CA LEU A 142 4.53 -15.00 -1.11
C LEU A 142 3.70 -15.79 -2.12
N LYS A 143 3.02 -16.82 -1.63
CA LYS A 143 2.19 -17.68 -2.48
C LYS A 143 0.84 -17.05 -2.77
N GLY A 144 0.32 -17.34 -3.97
CA GLY A 144 -0.98 -16.82 -4.40
C GLY A 144 -2.12 -17.68 -3.87
N LYS A 145 -2.68 -17.28 -2.74
CA LYS A 145 -3.90 -17.92 -2.22
C LYS A 145 -4.83 -16.86 -1.63
#